data_6101d4fde189fc177fd5a126b849266e
#
_entry.id   6101d4fde189fc177fd5a126b849266e
#
_cell.length_a   1.000
_cell.length_b   1.000
_cell.length_c   1.000
_cell.angle_alpha   90.00
_cell.angle_beta   90.00
_cell.angle_gamma   90.00
#
_symmetry.space_group_name_H-M   'P 1'
#
loop_
_entity.id
_entity.type
_entity.pdbx_description
1 polymer ?
#
loop_
_entity_poly.entity_id
_entity_poly.type
_entity_poly.pdbx_seq_one_letter_code
_entity_poly.pdbx_strand_id
1 'polypeptide(L)'
;MNDTAPRALIAEDEPVLAQALAQALARLWPALQVVASVTNGVAAVEQTLALQPDVLFLDIRMPGRSGLEAAELLAEDWPDDQPFPLVVFVTAYDDYALQAFDQSAADYVLKPVSDARLAKTVARLQARLAQPAARGDALEQVLNQLRAVAPAAPAAGSAPRLTVIRAAVGNQIRLIRVSDVIYFEATDKYVNVVTADSESLIRMSLRELHDQLDPAQFWQVHRGTVVAIDHVSAAVRDESGRLRLTLRGRSETLPVSRVFAHLFKQM
;
A
#
# COMPACT_ATOMS: atom_id res chain seq x y z
N MET A 1 30.54 -3.36 -8.91
CA MET A 1 30.10 -2.69 -7.67
C MET A 1 29.86 -1.25 -8.05
N ASN A 2 28.60 -0.81 -8.13
CA ASN A 2 28.31 0.61 -8.35
C ASN A 2 28.64 1.34 -7.05
N ASP A 3 29.71 2.14 -7.11
CA ASP A 3 30.23 2.97 -6.01
C ASP A 3 29.45 4.29 -5.88
N THR A 4 28.12 4.22 -6.10
CA THR A 4 27.23 5.37 -5.92
C THR A 4 26.79 5.43 -4.48
N ALA A 5 26.99 6.57 -3.83
CA ALA A 5 26.53 6.82 -2.47
C ALA A 5 25.02 6.51 -2.34
N PRO A 6 24.59 5.81 -1.29
CA PRO A 6 23.17 5.49 -1.10
C PRO A 6 22.35 6.77 -0.95
N ARG A 7 21.14 6.76 -1.51
CA ARG A 7 20.24 7.92 -1.61
C ARG A 7 19.01 7.71 -0.74
N ALA A 8 18.60 8.72 0.00
CA ALA A 8 17.42 8.67 0.85
C ALA A 8 16.45 9.82 0.56
N LEU A 9 15.15 9.55 0.76
CA LEU A 9 14.11 10.56 0.82
C LEU A 9 13.50 10.56 2.22
N ILE A 10 13.22 11.74 2.76
CA ILE A 10 12.53 11.94 4.03
C ILE A 10 11.16 12.55 3.74
N ALA A 11 10.08 11.92 4.25
CA ALA A 11 8.73 12.45 4.22
C ALA A 11 8.25 12.66 5.66
N GLU A 12 8.13 13.91 6.05
CA GLU A 12 7.83 14.36 7.42
C GLU A 12 7.15 15.72 7.33
N ASP A 13 5.96 15.85 7.87
CA ASP A 13 5.19 17.10 7.79
C ASP A 13 5.66 18.19 8.77
N GLU A 14 6.42 17.82 9.80
CA GLU A 14 7.03 18.76 10.73
C GLU A 14 8.50 19.08 10.31
N PRO A 15 8.78 20.31 9.78
CA PRO A 15 10.11 20.64 9.24
C PRO A 15 11.24 20.52 10.28
N VAL A 16 10.95 20.77 11.54
CA VAL A 16 11.94 20.65 12.64
C VAL A 16 12.34 19.20 12.84
N LEU A 17 11.39 18.27 12.78
CA LEU A 17 11.65 16.84 12.91
C LEU A 17 12.36 16.28 11.67
N ALA A 18 11.98 16.71 10.47
CA ALA A 18 12.66 16.37 9.23
C ALA A 18 14.14 16.78 9.28
N GLN A 19 14.42 18.02 9.72
CA GLN A 19 15.78 18.53 9.84
C GLN A 19 16.58 17.78 10.91
N ALA A 20 15.98 17.49 12.06
CA ALA A 20 16.63 16.73 13.13
C ALA A 20 17.01 15.32 12.66
N LEU A 21 16.09 14.62 11.96
CA LEU A 21 16.36 13.32 11.35
C LEU A 21 17.49 13.38 10.33
N ALA A 22 17.46 14.36 9.41
CA ALA A 22 18.50 14.53 8.41
C ALA A 22 19.88 14.76 9.04
N GLN A 23 19.97 15.59 10.09
CA GLN A 23 21.21 15.83 10.83
C GLN A 23 21.70 14.58 11.56
N ALA A 24 20.81 13.82 12.18
CA ALA A 24 21.16 12.56 12.84
C ALA A 24 21.68 11.52 11.82
N LEU A 25 21.03 11.40 10.67
CA LEU A 25 21.49 10.54 9.57
C LEU A 25 22.87 10.97 9.04
N ALA A 26 23.10 12.27 8.85
CA ALA A 26 24.41 12.78 8.41
C ALA A 26 25.55 12.44 9.39
N ARG A 27 25.25 12.41 10.71
CA ARG A 27 26.25 11.99 11.73
C ARG A 27 26.48 10.49 11.74
N LEU A 28 25.41 9.69 11.63
CA LEU A 28 25.44 8.23 11.78
C LEU A 28 25.77 7.50 10.48
N TRP A 29 25.49 8.13 9.34
CA TRP A 29 25.72 7.56 8.01
C TRP A 29 26.20 8.63 7.02
N PRO A 30 27.45 9.11 7.13
CA PRO A 30 27.96 10.23 6.31
C PRO A 30 27.93 9.98 4.80
N ALA A 31 27.92 8.71 4.36
CA ALA A 31 27.81 8.36 2.95
C ALA A 31 26.39 8.47 2.39
N LEU A 32 25.34 8.55 3.25
CA LEU A 32 23.96 8.66 2.82
C LEU A 32 23.66 10.07 2.29
N GLN A 33 23.11 10.16 1.09
CA GLN A 33 22.66 11.42 0.51
C GLN A 33 21.14 11.56 0.67
N VAL A 34 20.70 12.54 1.45
CA VAL A 34 19.27 12.92 1.49
C VAL A 34 18.97 13.76 0.25
N VAL A 35 18.32 13.12 -0.74
CA VAL A 35 18.06 13.73 -2.07
C VAL A 35 16.79 14.56 -2.10
N ALA A 36 15.86 14.34 -1.18
CA ALA A 36 14.64 15.13 -1.01
C ALA A 36 14.13 15.06 0.42
N SER A 37 13.46 16.13 0.84
CA SER A 37 12.65 16.18 2.07
C SER A 37 11.31 16.79 1.71
N VAL A 38 10.21 16.07 1.97
CA VAL A 38 8.84 16.45 1.59
C VAL A 38 7.92 16.43 2.81
N THR A 39 6.83 17.17 2.77
CA THR A 39 5.98 17.45 3.93
C THR A 39 4.59 16.80 3.85
N ASN A 40 4.34 15.94 2.88
CA ASN A 40 3.06 15.25 2.74
C ASN A 40 3.20 13.97 1.92
N GLY A 41 2.22 13.07 2.07
CA GLY A 41 2.28 11.75 1.43
C GLY A 41 2.11 11.77 -0.09
N VAL A 42 1.47 12.77 -0.66
CA VAL A 42 1.34 12.91 -2.13
C VAL A 42 2.71 13.21 -2.74
N ALA A 43 3.38 14.24 -2.21
CA ALA A 43 4.74 14.59 -2.65
C ALA A 43 5.74 13.45 -2.37
N ALA A 44 5.54 12.67 -1.29
CA ALA A 44 6.36 11.51 -1.00
C ALA A 44 6.30 10.47 -2.13
N VAL A 45 5.10 10.15 -2.62
CA VAL A 45 4.93 9.22 -3.76
C VAL A 45 5.57 9.78 -5.03
N GLU A 46 5.21 11.02 -5.41
CA GLU A 46 5.70 11.64 -6.64
C GLU A 46 7.23 11.73 -6.69
N GLN A 47 7.84 12.24 -5.61
CA GLN A 47 9.30 12.41 -5.54
C GLN A 47 10.03 11.07 -5.43
N THR A 48 9.45 10.08 -4.75
CA THR A 48 10.06 8.74 -4.64
C THR A 48 10.07 8.03 -6.00
N LEU A 49 8.99 8.11 -6.78
CA LEU A 49 8.93 7.55 -8.13
C LEU A 49 9.89 8.26 -9.10
N ALA A 50 10.01 9.60 -8.98
CA ALA A 50 10.89 10.39 -9.84
C ALA A 50 12.38 10.20 -9.51
N LEU A 51 12.72 10.15 -8.23
CA LEU A 51 14.13 10.12 -7.77
C LEU A 51 14.66 8.70 -7.56
N GLN A 52 13.79 7.70 -7.37
CA GLN A 52 14.14 6.31 -7.10
C GLN A 52 15.25 6.18 -6.02
N PRO A 53 14.99 6.64 -4.77
CA PRO A 53 15.97 6.54 -3.69
C PRO A 53 16.13 5.08 -3.24
N ASP A 54 17.27 4.77 -2.61
CA ASP A 54 17.52 3.45 -2.00
C ASP A 54 16.78 3.26 -0.67
N VAL A 55 16.54 4.36 0.05
CA VAL A 55 15.93 4.37 1.38
C VAL A 55 14.84 5.44 1.45
N LEU A 56 13.74 5.12 2.09
CA LEU A 56 12.62 6.02 2.29
C LEU A 56 12.26 6.08 3.78
N PHE A 57 12.40 7.26 4.38
CA PHE A 57 11.93 7.54 5.74
C PHE A 57 10.55 8.19 5.64
N LEU A 58 9.52 7.52 6.17
CA LEU A 58 8.13 7.98 6.08
C LEU A 58 7.53 8.19 7.47
N ASP A 59 7.02 9.39 7.73
CA ASP A 59 6.07 9.53 8.81
C ASP A 59 4.73 8.88 8.41
N ILE A 60 4.10 8.20 9.37
CA ILE A 60 2.78 7.60 9.17
C ILE A 60 1.70 8.67 9.06
N ARG A 61 1.80 9.74 9.85
CA ARG A 61 0.79 10.80 9.87
C ARG A 61 1.27 12.01 9.07
N MET A 62 0.78 12.12 7.86
CA MET A 62 1.05 13.27 7.00
C MET A 62 -0.24 13.79 6.34
N PRO A 63 -0.31 15.09 6.01
CA PRO A 63 -1.40 15.65 5.23
C PRO A 63 -1.53 15.01 3.84
N GLY A 64 -2.75 14.98 3.34
CA GLY A 64 -3.09 14.47 2.01
C GLY A 64 -3.13 12.94 1.94
N ARG A 65 -2.04 12.26 2.24
CA ARG A 65 -1.94 10.79 2.34
C ARG A 65 -1.07 10.42 3.53
N SER A 66 -1.46 9.38 4.23
CA SER A 66 -0.62 8.78 5.27
C SER A 66 0.64 8.13 4.66
N GLY A 67 1.67 7.94 5.46
CA GLY A 67 2.86 7.20 5.02
C GLY A 67 2.57 5.76 4.63
N LEU A 68 1.55 5.15 5.22
CA LEU A 68 1.08 3.81 4.86
C LEU A 68 0.47 3.79 3.47
N GLU A 69 -0.46 4.70 3.19
CA GLU A 69 -1.06 4.85 1.86
C GLU A 69 -0.01 5.21 0.81
N ALA A 70 0.99 6.02 1.16
CA ALA A 70 2.10 6.34 0.27
C ALA A 70 2.94 5.08 -0.04
N ALA A 71 3.26 4.27 0.97
CA ALA A 71 4.01 3.02 0.78
C ALA A 71 3.23 2.00 -0.07
N GLU A 72 1.91 1.90 0.11
CA GLU A 72 1.03 1.04 -0.71
C GLU A 72 1.05 1.47 -2.17
N LEU A 73 0.89 2.77 -2.44
CA LEU A 73 0.94 3.31 -3.79
C LEU A 73 2.29 3.08 -4.46
N LEU A 74 3.38 3.31 -3.72
CA LEU A 74 4.72 3.03 -4.22
C LEU A 74 4.90 1.54 -4.57
N ALA A 75 4.34 0.63 -3.77
CA ALA A 75 4.38 -0.80 -4.05
C ALA A 75 3.65 -1.17 -5.35
N GLU A 76 2.57 -0.46 -5.67
CA GLU A 76 1.77 -0.68 -6.89
C GLU A 76 2.44 -0.07 -8.13
N ASP A 77 2.92 1.17 -8.01
CA ASP A 77 3.40 1.97 -9.15
C ASP A 77 4.92 1.84 -9.38
N TRP A 78 5.66 1.11 -8.51
CA TRP A 78 7.13 0.97 -8.63
C TRP A 78 7.53 0.16 -9.86
N PRO A 79 8.55 0.63 -10.63
CA PRO A 79 9.04 -0.09 -11.79
C PRO A 79 9.53 -1.51 -11.46
N ASP A 80 9.19 -2.49 -12.29
CA ASP A 80 9.54 -3.90 -12.06
C ASP A 80 11.03 -4.19 -12.20
N ASP A 81 11.73 -3.38 -12.99
CA ASP A 81 13.16 -3.48 -13.28
C ASP A 81 14.06 -2.80 -12.23
N GLN A 82 13.45 -2.09 -11.25
CA GLN A 82 14.18 -1.40 -10.20
C GLN A 82 13.97 -2.05 -8.83
N PRO A 83 15.02 -2.14 -8.00
CA PRO A 83 14.87 -2.64 -6.64
C PRO A 83 14.01 -1.66 -5.83
N PHE A 84 13.03 -2.19 -5.10
CA PHE A 84 12.17 -1.37 -4.24
C PHE A 84 12.99 -0.72 -3.10
N PRO A 85 12.73 0.55 -2.73
CA PRO A 85 13.44 1.22 -1.65
C PRO A 85 13.20 0.52 -0.30
N LEU A 86 14.20 0.58 0.57
CA LEU A 86 14.03 0.16 1.96
C LEU A 86 13.22 1.21 2.69
N VAL A 87 12.05 0.83 3.20
CA VAL A 87 11.13 1.75 3.89
C VAL A 87 11.35 1.69 5.39
N VAL A 88 11.52 2.85 6.00
CA VAL A 88 11.59 3.06 7.46
C VAL A 88 10.45 3.97 7.87
N PHE A 89 9.56 3.49 8.72
CA PHE A 89 8.51 4.33 9.29
C PHE A 89 9.05 5.07 10.53
N VAL A 90 8.86 6.39 10.56
CA VAL A 90 9.26 7.26 11.68
C VAL A 90 7.99 7.91 12.22
N THR A 91 7.56 7.56 13.43
CA THR A 91 6.24 7.98 13.91
C THR A 91 6.16 8.14 15.43
N ALA A 92 5.17 8.91 15.90
CA ALA A 92 4.86 9.08 17.32
C ALA A 92 3.91 7.98 17.88
N TYR A 93 3.58 6.95 17.11
CA TYR A 93 2.64 5.91 17.53
C TYR A 93 3.22 4.96 18.57
N ASP A 94 2.45 4.71 19.64
CA ASP A 94 2.85 4.01 20.88
C ASP A 94 3.12 2.49 20.75
N ASP A 95 3.79 1.96 21.77
CA ASP A 95 4.44 0.66 21.97
C ASP A 95 3.67 -0.62 21.60
N TYR A 96 2.34 -0.59 21.46
CA TYR A 96 1.57 -1.80 21.10
C TYR A 96 1.75 -2.25 19.64
N ALA A 97 2.13 -1.33 18.78
CA ALA A 97 2.46 -1.63 17.39
C ALA A 97 3.85 -2.26 17.24
N LEU A 98 4.78 -1.97 18.16
CA LEU A 98 6.18 -2.38 18.09
C LEU A 98 6.40 -3.88 18.21
N GLN A 99 5.61 -4.60 19.00
CA GLN A 99 5.76 -6.06 19.19
C GLN A 99 5.44 -6.86 17.93
N ALA A 100 4.60 -6.31 17.04
CA ALA A 100 4.29 -6.93 15.74
C ALA A 100 5.38 -6.71 14.68
N PHE A 101 6.25 -5.69 14.87
CA PHE A 101 7.28 -5.30 13.90
C PHE A 101 8.65 -5.97 14.10
N ASP A 102 8.91 -6.57 15.25
CA ASP A 102 10.25 -7.12 15.60
C ASP A 102 10.70 -8.29 14.71
N GLN A 103 9.84 -8.85 13.89
CA GLN A 103 10.14 -10.02 13.07
C GLN A 103 10.25 -9.77 11.56
N SER A 104 10.12 -8.52 11.07
CA SER A 104 10.05 -8.25 9.63
C SER A 104 10.87 -7.08 9.12
N ALA A 105 11.03 -7.06 7.89
CA ALA A 105 12.01 -6.47 7.01
C ALA A 105 12.06 -4.94 6.86
N ALA A 106 11.11 -4.15 7.30
CA ALA A 106 11.27 -2.71 7.43
C ALA A 106 11.63 -2.36 8.87
N ASP A 107 12.28 -1.25 9.04
CA ASP A 107 12.56 -0.76 10.37
C ASP A 107 11.52 0.29 10.75
N TYR A 108 11.29 0.41 12.03
CA TYR A 108 10.32 1.31 12.63
C TYR A 108 11.04 2.14 13.71
N VAL A 109 10.92 3.45 13.65
CA VAL A 109 11.58 4.36 14.58
C VAL A 109 10.55 5.23 15.26
N LEU A 110 10.48 5.13 16.61
CA LEU A 110 9.60 5.98 17.39
C LEU A 110 10.17 7.39 17.56
N LYS A 111 9.30 8.38 17.45
CA LYS A 111 9.58 9.76 17.85
C LYS A 111 9.45 9.89 19.40
N PRO A 112 10.34 10.61 20.09
CA PRO A 112 11.52 11.29 19.55
C PRO A 112 12.63 10.33 19.13
N VAL A 113 13.21 10.56 17.96
CA VAL A 113 14.25 9.70 17.38
C VAL A 113 15.52 9.78 18.22
N SER A 114 15.93 8.69 18.87
CA SER A 114 17.20 8.63 19.58
C SER A 114 18.34 8.16 18.67
N ASP A 115 19.53 8.73 18.84
CA ASP A 115 20.72 8.35 18.06
C ASP A 115 21.03 6.85 18.20
N ALA A 116 20.83 6.27 19.39
CA ALA A 116 21.08 4.85 19.63
C ALA A 116 20.11 3.93 18.84
N ARG A 117 18.82 4.32 18.72
CA ARG A 117 17.84 3.59 17.92
C ARG A 117 18.11 3.75 16.44
N LEU A 118 18.37 4.98 16.00
CA LEU A 118 18.67 5.29 14.60
C LEU A 118 19.95 4.60 14.13
N ALA A 119 20.99 4.50 14.97
CA ALA A 119 22.21 3.77 14.64
C ALA A 119 21.95 2.28 14.35
N LYS A 120 21.05 1.63 15.10
CA LYS A 120 20.64 0.23 14.83
C LYS A 120 19.91 0.13 13.49
N THR A 121 19.00 1.06 13.20
CA THR A 121 18.31 1.17 11.91
C THR A 121 19.30 1.32 10.76
N VAL A 122 20.25 2.25 10.88
CA VAL A 122 21.29 2.48 9.89
C VAL A 122 22.12 1.22 9.62
N ALA A 123 22.55 0.52 10.66
CA ALA A 123 23.30 -0.73 10.52
C ALA A 123 22.52 -1.80 9.74
N ARG A 124 21.21 -1.93 10.00
CA ARG A 124 20.31 -2.85 9.27
C ARG A 124 20.15 -2.45 7.81
N LEU A 125 19.95 -1.16 7.54
CA LEU A 125 19.81 -0.64 6.17
C LEU A 125 21.07 -0.90 5.36
N GLN A 126 22.25 -0.63 5.92
CA GLN A 126 23.55 -0.89 5.28
C GLN A 126 23.72 -2.37 4.94
N ALA A 127 23.42 -3.27 5.89
CA ALA A 127 23.50 -4.71 5.67
C ALA A 127 22.55 -5.17 4.54
N ARG A 128 21.36 -4.59 4.43
CA ARG A 128 20.37 -4.92 3.40
C ARG A 128 20.74 -4.34 2.03
N LEU A 129 21.25 -3.12 1.99
CA LEU A 129 21.74 -2.52 0.75
C LEU A 129 22.87 -3.34 0.14
N ALA A 130 23.67 -3.99 0.97
CA ALA A 130 24.71 -4.91 0.53
C ALA A 130 24.17 -6.24 -0.06
N GLN A 131 22.87 -6.57 0.13
CA GLN A 131 22.23 -7.80 -0.33
C GLN A 131 20.99 -7.52 -1.19
N PRO A 132 21.12 -7.16 -2.47
CA PRO A 132 20.01 -6.71 -3.33
C PRO A 132 18.87 -7.74 -3.51
N ALA A 133 19.17 -9.04 -3.43
CA ALA A 133 18.19 -10.11 -3.65
C ALA A 133 17.07 -10.17 -2.57
N ALA A 134 17.28 -9.58 -1.39
CA ALA A 134 16.31 -9.61 -0.29
C ALA A 134 15.28 -8.45 -0.31
N ARG A 135 15.32 -7.57 -1.31
CA ARG A 135 14.50 -6.35 -1.33
C ARG A 135 13.04 -6.57 -1.77
N GLY A 136 12.76 -7.59 -2.58
CA GLY A 136 11.42 -7.82 -3.14
C GLY A 136 10.36 -8.26 -2.10
N ASP A 137 10.73 -9.10 -1.13
CA ASP A 137 9.80 -9.64 -0.14
C ASP A 137 9.60 -8.71 1.07
N ALA A 138 10.49 -7.74 1.27
CA ALA A 138 10.51 -6.89 2.44
C ALA A 138 9.29 -5.98 2.54
N LEU A 139 8.81 -5.44 1.42
CA LEU A 139 7.67 -4.53 1.41
C LEU A 139 6.34 -5.25 1.64
N GLU A 140 6.11 -6.40 0.99
CA GLU A 140 4.89 -7.19 1.21
C GLU A 140 4.73 -7.55 2.69
N GLN A 141 5.84 -7.91 3.34
CA GLN A 141 5.84 -8.22 4.76
C GLN A 141 5.48 -7.01 5.61
N VAL A 142 6.04 -5.83 5.31
CA VAL A 142 5.74 -4.58 6.01
C VAL A 142 4.29 -4.17 5.85
N LEU A 143 3.78 -4.15 4.64
CA LEU A 143 2.40 -3.76 4.36
C LEU A 143 1.41 -4.71 5.03
N ASN A 144 1.67 -6.01 5.02
CA ASN A 144 0.82 -6.99 5.70
C ASN A 144 0.83 -6.81 7.22
N GLN A 145 1.96 -6.43 7.81
CA GLN A 145 2.06 -6.18 9.24
C GLN A 145 1.39 -4.87 9.64
N LEU A 146 1.57 -3.82 8.85
CA LEU A 146 0.91 -2.54 9.10
C LEU A 146 -0.62 -2.66 9.01
N ARG A 147 -1.14 -3.50 8.11
CA ARG A 147 -2.57 -3.86 8.07
C ARG A 147 -3.01 -4.64 9.31
N ALA A 148 -2.16 -5.50 9.85
CA ALA A 148 -2.45 -6.25 11.07
C ALA A 148 -2.44 -5.37 12.32
N VAL A 149 -1.71 -4.24 12.29
CA VAL A 149 -1.57 -3.27 13.39
C VAL A 149 -2.47 -2.04 13.20
N ALA A 150 -2.93 -1.74 11.98
CA ALA A 150 -4.02 -0.79 11.80
C ALA A 150 -5.13 -1.23 12.76
N PRO A 151 -5.60 -0.32 13.67
CA PRO A 151 -6.65 -0.69 14.62
C PRO A 151 -7.74 -1.34 13.78
N ALA A 152 -7.98 -2.63 14.02
CA ALA A 152 -9.09 -3.32 13.40
C ALA A 152 -10.25 -2.37 13.59
N ALA A 153 -10.79 -1.87 12.49
CA ALA A 153 -12.01 -1.08 12.54
C ALA A 153 -12.90 -1.88 13.48
N PRO A 154 -13.39 -1.29 14.59
CA PRO A 154 -13.97 -2.02 15.69
C PRO A 154 -14.83 -3.09 15.06
N ALA A 155 -14.55 -4.36 15.38
CA ALA A 155 -15.18 -5.49 14.75
C ALA A 155 -16.64 -5.11 14.65
N ALA A 156 -17.09 -4.75 13.46
CA ALA A 156 -18.39 -4.16 13.26
C ALA A 156 -19.35 -5.22 13.75
N GLY A 157 -19.82 -5.03 14.98
CA GLY A 157 -20.89 -5.82 15.50
C GLY A 157 -21.95 -5.73 14.43
N SER A 158 -22.15 -6.78 13.67
CA SER A 158 -23.21 -7.07 12.71
C SER A 158 -23.96 -5.85 12.16
N ALA A 159 -23.27 -4.88 11.56
CA ALA A 159 -23.94 -3.99 10.63
C ALA A 159 -24.46 -4.87 9.50
N PRO A 160 -25.75 -4.77 9.12
CA PRO A 160 -26.30 -5.59 8.05
C PRO A 160 -25.44 -5.37 6.79
N ARG A 161 -24.81 -6.44 6.30
CA ARG A 161 -24.01 -6.40 5.08
C ARG A 161 -24.85 -5.91 3.92
N LEU A 162 -24.25 -5.15 3.04
CA LEU A 162 -24.93 -4.64 1.86
C LEU A 162 -25.41 -5.81 1.00
N THR A 163 -26.71 -5.86 0.74
CA THR A 163 -27.31 -6.89 -0.12
C THR A 163 -27.79 -6.34 -1.45
N VAL A 164 -28.09 -5.03 -1.49
CA VAL A 164 -28.62 -4.35 -2.68
C VAL A 164 -27.96 -2.98 -2.84
N ILE A 165 -27.45 -2.73 -4.03
CA ILE A 165 -26.85 -1.45 -4.45
C ILE A 165 -27.91 -0.65 -5.20
N ARG A 166 -27.97 0.65 -4.94
CA ARG A 166 -28.85 1.60 -5.63
C ARG A 166 -28.01 2.46 -6.55
N ALA A 167 -28.10 2.22 -7.87
CA ALA A 167 -27.39 2.99 -8.87
C ALA A 167 -28.38 3.94 -9.60
N ALA A 168 -28.02 5.22 -9.69
CA ALA A 168 -28.78 6.18 -10.48
C ALA A 168 -28.41 6.03 -11.96
N VAL A 169 -29.39 5.71 -12.81
CA VAL A 169 -29.22 5.56 -14.27
C VAL A 169 -30.25 6.46 -14.95
N GLY A 170 -29.81 7.62 -15.42
CA GLY A 170 -30.72 8.64 -15.98
C GLY A 170 -31.75 9.08 -14.94
N ASN A 171 -33.04 8.86 -15.22
CA ASN A 171 -34.15 9.21 -14.32
C ASN A 171 -34.67 8.00 -13.50
N GLN A 172 -33.92 6.93 -13.42
CA GLN A 172 -34.32 5.69 -12.70
C GLN A 172 -33.27 5.31 -11.66
N ILE A 173 -33.71 4.64 -10.62
CA ILE A 173 -32.84 3.98 -9.65
C ILE A 173 -32.84 2.48 -9.97
N ARG A 174 -31.71 1.98 -10.43
CA ARG A 174 -31.51 0.54 -10.62
C ARG A 174 -31.14 -0.11 -9.29
N LEU A 175 -31.83 -1.17 -8.94
CA LEU A 175 -31.50 -2.01 -7.79
C LEU A 175 -30.66 -3.20 -8.28
N ILE A 176 -29.42 -3.28 -7.83
CA ILE A 176 -28.47 -4.34 -8.20
C ILE A 176 -28.24 -5.18 -6.95
N ARG A 177 -28.47 -6.48 -7.03
CA ARG A 177 -28.12 -7.39 -5.94
C ARG A 177 -26.61 -7.51 -5.88
N VAL A 178 -26.05 -7.48 -4.68
CA VAL A 178 -24.61 -7.63 -4.48
C VAL A 178 -24.14 -9.00 -4.98
N SER A 179 -24.97 -10.05 -4.90
CA SER A 179 -24.70 -11.38 -5.46
C SER A 179 -24.52 -11.42 -6.98
N ASP A 180 -25.05 -10.42 -7.69
CA ASP A 180 -24.99 -10.37 -9.16
C ASP A 180 -23.76 -9.57 -9.65
N VAL A 181 -22.98 -9.00 -8.72
CA VAL A 181 -21.81 -8.18 -9.04
C VAL A 181 -20.60 -9.07 -9.25
N ILE A 182 -19.90 -8.84 -10.37
CA ILE A 182 -18.65 -9.52 -10.71
C ILE A 182 -17.46 -8.78 -10.07
N TYR A 183 -17.41 -7.45 -10.23
CA TYR A 183 -16.40 -6.63 -9.59
C TYR A 183 -16.84 -5.17 -9.47
N PHE A 184 -16.13 -4.45 -8.62
CA PHE A 184 -16.22 -3.00 -8.45
C PHE A 184 -14.90 -2.37 -8.89
N GLU A 185 -14.99 -1.26 -9.59
CA GLU A 185 -13.82 -0.52 -10.05
C GLU A 185 -13.96 0.97 -9.70
N ALA A 186 -12.97 1.51 -8.99
CA ALA A 186 -12.92 2.93 -8.66
C ALA A 186 -12.59 3.75 -9.90
N THR A 187 -13.35 4.81 -10.12
CA THR A 187 -13.07 5.89 -11.05
C THR A 187 -12.91 7.20 -10.25
N ASP A 188 -12.55 8.32 -10.89
CA ASP A 188 -12.21 9.57 -10.18
C ASP A 188 -13.18 9.98 -9.06
N LYS A 189 -14.49 9.82 -9.26
CA LYS A 189 -15.53 10.27 -8.31
C LYS A 189 -16.60 9.22 -8.05
N TYR A 190 -16.53 8.07 -8.70
CA TYR A 190 -17.56 7.04 -8.68
C TYR A 190 -16.92 5.66 -8.54
N VAL A 191 -17.74 4.71 -8.14
CA VAL A 191 -17.41 3.29 -8.29
C VAL A 191 -18.27 2.71 -9.40
N ASN A 192 -17.65 2.06 -10.37
CA ASN A 192 -18.31 1.28 -11.40
C ASN A 192 -18.69 -0.09 -10.81
N VAL A 193 -19.96 -0.43 -10.88
CA VAL A 193 -20.53 -1.71 -10.44
C VAL A 193 -20.74 -2.53 -11.68
N VAL A 194 -19.97 -3.60 -11.83
CA VAL A 194 -19.98 -4.45 -13.03
C VAL A 194 -20.68 -5.76 -12.74
N THR A 195 -21.72 -6.04 -13.54
CA THR A 195 -22.47 -7.30 -13.52
C THR A 195 -22.30 -8.04 -14.85
N ALA A 196 -22.89 -9.20 -15.01
CA ALA A 196 -22.83 -9.94 -16.26
C ALA A 196 -23.39 -9.14 -17.45
N ASP A 197 -24.45 -8.38 -17.22
CA ASP A 197 -25.23 -7.75 -18.30
C ASP A 197 -25.12 -6.24 -18.35
N SER A 198 -24.51 -5.60 -17.33
CA SER A 198 -24.54 -4.14 -17.23
C SER A 198 -23.44 -3.56 -16.35
N GLU A 199 -23.17 -2.28 -16.58
CA GLU A 199 -22.33 -1.45 -15.75
C GLU A 199 -23.13 -0.26 -15.21
N SER A 200 -22.87 0.12 -13.98
CA SER A 200 -23.59 1.20 -13.32
C SER A 200 -22.68 1.97 -12.38
N LEU A 201 -22.78 3.29 -12.39
CA LEU A 201 -21.96 4.15 -11.53
C LEU A 201 -22.68 4.47 -10.23
N ILE A 202 -21.98 4.35 -9.11
CA ILE A 202 -22.46 4.80 -7.80
C ILE A 202 -21.52 5.87 -7.23
N ARG A 203 -22.09 6.84 -6.50
CA ARG A 203 -21.33 7.91 -5.87
C ARG A 203 -20.97 7.51 -4.44
N MET A 204 -19.90 6.76 -4.31
CA MET A 204 -19.38 6.24 -3.05
C MET A 204 -17.88 5.98 -3.25
N SER A 205 -17.07 6.03 -2.21
CA SER A 205 -15.69 5.58 -2.31
C SER A 205 -15.63 4.04 -2.29
N LEU A 206 -14.65 3.46 -2.98
CA LEU A 206 -14.47 2.00 -2.98
C LEU A 206 -14.19 1.46 -1.57
N ARG A 207 -13.51 2.25 -0.72
CA ARG A 207 -13.23 1.90 0.67
C ARG A 207 -14.52 1.78 1.49
N GLU A 208 -15.39 2.81 1.44
CA GLU A 208 -16.69 2.77 2.14
C GLU A 208 -17.57 1.61 1.67
N LEU A 209 -17.50 1.29 0.38
CA LEU A 209 -18.23 0.15 -0.18
C LEU A 209 -17.64 -1.17 0.34
N HIS A 210 -16.31 -1.33 0.30
CA HIS A 210 -15.63 -2.54 0.73
C HIS A 210 -15.91 -2.88 2.19
N ASP A 211 -15.97 -1.87 3.08
CA ASP A 211 -16.30 -2.05 4.49
C ASP A 211 -17.71 -2.61 4.74
N GLN A 212 -18.61 -2.47 3.75
CA GLN A 212 -19.99 -2.96 3.80
C GLN A 212 -20.19 -4.31 3.11
N LEU A 213 -19.19 -4.80 2.37
CA LEU A 213 -19.25 -6.08 1.66
C LEU A 213 -18.85 -7.26 2.57
N ASP A 214 -19.17 -8.47 2.12
CA ASP A 214 -18.72 -9.69 2.77
C ASP A 214 -17.27 -10.01 2.39
N PRO A 215 -16.30 -9.94 3.31
CA PRO A 215 -14.88 -10.22 3.02
C PRO A 215 -14.63 -11.68 2.60
N ALA A 216 -15.57 -12.60 2.89
CA ALA A 216 -15.49 -13.98 2.40
C ALA A 216 -15.82 -14.09 0.90
N GLN A 217 -16.60 -13.16 0.36
CA GLN A 217 -17.06 -13.17 -1.03
C GLN A 217 -16.34 -12.15 -1.91
N PHE A 218 -15.95 -10.99 -1.34
CA PHE A 218 -15.38 -9.87 -2.06
C PHE A 218 -13.95 -9.59 -1.61
N TRP A 219 -13.01 -9.74 -2.54
CA TRP A 219 -11.60 -9.53 -2.29
C TRP A 219 -11.09 -8.28 -3.00
N GLN A 220 -10.42 -7.41 -2.27
CA GLN A 220 -9.67 -6.34 -2.90
C GLN A 220 -8.44 -6.93 -3.57
N VAL A 221 -8.27 -6.65 -4.85
CA VAL A 221 -7.17 -7.19 -5.67
C VAL A 221 -6.27 -6.10 -6.23
N HIS A 222 -6.77 -4.88 -6.23
CA HIS A 222 -6.05 -3.66 -6.58
C HIS A 222 -6.63 -2.49 -5.77
N ARG A 223 -5.89 -1.39 -5.56
CA ARG A 223 -6.40 -0.20 -4.84
C ARG A 223 -7.75 0.30 -5.36
N GLY A 224 -7.96 0.14 -6.66
CA GLY A 224 -9.18 0.55 -7.33
C GLY A 224 -10.11 -0.60 -7.69
N THR A 225 -9.87 -1.85 -7.25
CA THR A 225 -10.66 -2.99 -7.71
C THR A 225 -10.95 -3.97 -6.59
N VAL A 226 -12.23 -4.29 -6.42
CA VAL A 226 -12.73 -5.34 -5.53
C VAL A 226 -13.50 -6.35 -6.38
N VAL A 227 -13.16 -7.63 -6.31
CA VAL A 227 -13.75 -8.70 -7.13
C VAL A 227 -14.55 -9.68 -6.28
N ALA A 228 -15.66 -10.17 -6.80
CA ALA A 228 -16.37 -11.31 -6.25
C ALA A 228 -15.61 -12.59 -6.60
N ILE A 229 -15.13 -13.32 -5.58
CA ILE A 229 -14.24 -14.47 -5.78
C ILE A 229 -14.90 -15.61 -6.55
N ASP A 230 -16.22 -15.77 -6.44
CA ASP A 230 -17.00 -16.77 -7.17
C ASP A 230 -16.96 -16.55 -8.69
N HIS A 231 -16.72 -15.34 -9.13
CA HIS A 231 -16.57 -14.98 -10.55
C HIS A 231 -15.13 -15.08 -11.06
N VAL A 232 -14.15 -15.36 -10.21
CA VAL A 232 -12.77 -15.58 -10.65
C VAL A 232 -12.63 -17.02 -11.15
N SER A 233 -12.12 -17.19 -12.36
CA SER A 233 -11.85 -18.52 -12.96
C SER A 233 -10.42 -18.96 -12.73
N ALA A 234 -9.46 -18.04 -12.82
CA ALA A 234 -8.04 -18.32 -12.61
C ALA A 234 -7.26 -17.04 -12.32
N ALA A 235 -6.12 -17.19 -11.64
CA ALA A 235 -5.10 -16.17 -11.50
C ALA A 235 -3.88 -16.60 -12.33
N VAL A 236 -3.54 -15.82 -13.35
CA VAL A 236 -2.50 -16.14 -14.33
C VAL A 236 -1.40 -15.08 -14.30
N ARG A 237 -0.15 -15.50 -14.35
CA ARG A 237 0.98 -14.56 -14.53
C ARG A 237 1.14 -14.28 -16.04
N ASP A 238 1.20 -12.99 -16.37
CA ASP A 238 1.52 -12.56 -17.73
C ASP A 238 3.03 -12.70 -18.02
N GLU A 239 3.44 -12.39 -19.24
CA GLU A 239 4.84 -12.48 -19.68
C GLU A 239 5.79 -11.59 -18.87
N SER A 240 5.27 -10.53 -18.25
CA SER A 240 6.02 -9.64 -17.34
C SER A 240 6.05 -10.14 -15.89
N GLY A 241 5.42 -11.30 -15.59
CA GLY A 241 5.32 -11.86 -14.25
C GLY A 241 4.22 -11.25 -13.37
N ARG A 242 3.43 -10.32 -13.91
CA ARG A 242 2.31 -9.68 -13.20
C ARG A 242 1.11 -10.63 -13.14
N LEU A 243 0.49 -10.66 -11.96
CA LEU A 243 -0.69 -11.49 -11.75
C LEU A 243 -1.93 -10.79 -12.30
N ARG A 244 -2.73 -11.53 -13.07
CA ARG A 244 -4.02 -11.09 -13.62
C ARG A 244 -5.09 -12.12 -13.32
N LEU A 245 -6.30 -11.67 -13.06
CA LEU A 245 -7.45 -12.55 -12.87
C LEU A 245 -8.23 -12.67 -14.17
N THR A 246 -8.56 -13.89 -14.53
CA THR A 246 -9.55 -14.18 -15.57
C THR A 246 -10.91 -14.39 -14.91
N LEU A 247 -11.95 -13.85 -15.52
CA LEU A 247 -13.31 -13.86 -14.99
C LEU A 247 -14.18 -14.89 -15.72
N ARG A 248 -15.15 -15.44 -15.02
CA ARG A 248 -16.16 -16.33 -15.61
C ARG A 248 -17.18 -15.49 -16.37
N GLY A 249 -17.39 -15.82 -17.65
CA GLY A 249 -18.37 -15.14 -18.47
C GLY A 249 -18.00 -13.76 -18.99
N ARG A 250 -16.76 -13.32 -18.76
CA ARG A 250 -16.22 -12.03 -19.24
C ARG A 250 -14.85 -12.25 -19.87
N SER A 251 -14.55 -11.46 -20.91
CA SER A 251 -13.27 -11.53 -21.63
C SER A 251 -12.17 -10.65 -21.05
N GLU A 252 -12.55 -9.64 -20.27
CA GLU A 252 -11.58 -8.77 -19.59
C GLU A 252 -10.85 -9.50 -18.47
N THR A 253 -9.63 -9.03 -18.20
CA THR A 253 -8.82 -9.52 -17.08
C THR A 253 -8.56 -8.39 -16.11
N LEU A 254 -8.62 -8.67 -14.81
CA LEU A 254 -8.32 -7.69 -13.77
C LEU A 254 -6.86 -7.79 -13.33
N PRO A 255 -6.13 -6.67 -13.24
CA PRO A 255 -4.79 -6.68 -12.67
C PRO A 255 -4.86 -6.93 -11.16
N VAL A 256 -3.91 -7.72 -10.64
CA VAL A 256 -3.70 -7.88 -9.20
C VAL A 256 -2.44 -7.13 -8.82
N SER A 257 -2.56 -6.21 -7.88
CA SER A 257 -1.37 -5.51 -7.40
C SER A 257 -0.47 -6.44 -6.59
N ARG A 258 0.82 -6.10 -6.48
CA ARG A 258 1.79 -6.87 -5.71
C ARG A 258 1.35 -7.06 -4.25
N VAL A 259 0.70 -6.04 -3.70
CA VAL A 259 0.17 -6.02 -2.32
C VAL A 259 -0.85 -7.13 -2.08
N PHE A 260 -1.69 -7.44 -3.07
CA PHE A 260 -2.76 -8.44 -2.97
C PHE A 260 -2.41 -9.79 -3.60
N ALA A 261 -1.24 -9.92 -4.23
CA ALA A 261 -0.81 -11.15 -4.90
C ALA A 261 -0.72 -12.37 -3.96
N HIS A 262 -0.54 -12.13 -2.67
CA HIS A 262 -0.49 -13.19 -1.64
C HIS A 262 -1.82 -13.96 -1.51
N LEU A 263 -2.96 -13.32 -1.83
CA LEU A 263 -4.30 -13.95 -1.79
C LEU A 263 -4.42 -15.12 -2.79
N PHE A 264 -3.55 -15.17 -3.79
CA PHE A 264 -3.56 -16.15 -4.88
C PHE A 264 -2.32 -17.06 -4.88
N LYS A 265 -1.54 -17.10 -3.78
CA LYS A 265 -0.46 -18.08 -3.61
C LYS A 265 -1.07 -19.47 -3.41
N GLN A 266 -0.46 -20.50 -4.01
CA GLN A 266 -0.85 -21.89 -3.77
C GLN A 266 -0.73 -22.21 -2.27
N MET A 267 -1.74 -22.92 -1.75
CA MET A 267 -1.73 -23.47 -0.39
C MET A 267 -0.71 -24.59 -0.26
#